data_76f8c8ca2f1d4a213bc85c4cee0651e5
#
_entry.id   76f8c8ca2f1d4a213bc85c4cee0651e5
#
_cell.length_a   1.000
_cell.length_b   1.000
_cell.length_c   1.000
_cell.angle_alpha   90.00
_cell.angle_beta   90.00
_cell.angle_gamma   90.00
#
_symmetry.space_group_name_H-M   'P 1'
#
loop_
_entity.id
_entity.type
_entity.pdbx_description
1 polymer ?
#
loop_
_entity_poly.entity_id
_entity_poly.type
_entity_poly.pdbx_seq_one_letter_code
_entity_poly.pdbx_strand_id
1 'polypeptide(L)'
;YRFDSTFATSGDRSLADFDERSGDDADHVVEEPGAGYFDPHAPYAPSEEDAQLFPAEGDAFVLEDGPWQGLEWPASLYLEGSDQHRGWFHSSLLESCGTRGRAPYEAVLTHGFVMAEDGQKMSKSLGNIVAPQDVMDQYGADILRIWVVNSDYSEDLRIGPEIIKQQADIYRRLRNTLRYLLGNLEGFSEAERITDPAKLPELERWVLHRVQEMDAALRKACDAYDFQPFFAELHTFCAVDLSAFYFDIRKDALYCDRPDGDLRRAVRTVLDTLFDHLTAWLAPFTCFTAEEAWLTRHPAKDPGNSVHLRTFPVAPAAWSDPELAEKWGRIRTLRRAVTGALEVARANKVIGASLPAHPKVFAAAA
;
A
#
# COMPACT_ATOMS: atom_id res chain seq x y z
N TYR A 1 6.03 -24.20 6.51
CA TYR A 1 6.97 -23.10 6.23
C TYR A 1 6.71 -22.01 7.25
N ARG A 2 7.67 -21.83 8.17
CA ARG A 2 7.71 -20.71 9.12
C ARG A 2 8.24 -19.51 8.36
N PHE A 3 7.43 -18.49 8.15
CA PHE A 3 7.92 -17.15 7.94
C PHE A 3 8.51 -16.72 9.27
N ASP A 4 9.83 -16.73 9.35
CA ASP A 4 10.54 -16.27 10.54
C ASP A 4 10.52 -14.74 10.54
N SER A 5 10.06 -14.15 11.62
CA SER A 5 9.95 -12.70 11.80
C SER A 5 11.28 -12.03 12.15
N THR A 6 12.40 -12.73 11.96
CA THR A 6 13.73 -12.19 12.26
C THR A 6 14.41 -11.73 10.98
N PHE A 7 14.11 -10.52 10.52
CA PHE A 7 15.10 -9.76 9.77
C PHE A 7 16.06 -9.13 10.78
N ALA A 8 17.21 -9.76 10.94
CA ALA A 8 18.35 -9.14 11.60
C ALA A 8 18.76 -7.92 10.77
N THR A 9 18.65 -6.75 11.36
CA THR A 9 19.32 -5.55 10.89
C THR A 9 20.83 -5.81 10.97
N SER A 10 21.45 -6.13 9.82
CA SER A 10 22.90 -6.11 9.70
C SER A 10 23.36 -4.66 9.64
N GLY A 11 23.70 -4.11 10.75
CA GLY A 11 24.21 -2.74 10.85
C GLY A 11 24.33 -2.34 12.30
N ASP A 12 25.24 -3.01 13.01
CA ASP A 12 25.71 -2.62 14.33
C ASP A 12 26.31 -1.20 14.28
N ARG A 13 25.50 -0.20 14.59
CA ARG A 13 25.90 1.06 15.20
C ARG A 13 24.88 1.34 16.28
N SER A 14 25.31 1.07 17.52
CA SER A 14 24.54 1.35 18.72
C SER A 14 24.22 2.85 18.79
N LEU A 15 22.94 3.17 18.94
CA LEU A 15 22.43 4.49 19.30
C LEU A 15 22.85 4.93 20.72
N ALA A 16 23.79 4.21 21.36
CA ALA A 16 24.29 4.51 22.70
C ALA A 16 25.28 5.69 22.75
N ASP A 17 25.75 6.19 21.62
CA ASP A 17 26.76 7.26 21.58
C ASP A 17 26.17 8.69 21.46
N PHE A 18 24.86 8.86 21.58
CA PHE A 18 24.24 10.19 21.42
C PHE A 18 23.63 10.79 22.70
N ASP A 19 23.74 10.14 23.86
CA ASP A 19 23.05 10.61 25.08
C ASP A 19 23.96 10.84 26.31
N GLU A 20 25.19 11.28 26.10
CA GLU A 20 26.02 11.79 27.21
C GLU A 20 26.69 13.12 26.87
N ARG A 21 25.88 14.19 26.71
CA ARG A 21 26.31 15.57 26.90
C ARG A 21 25.17 16.45 27.42
N SER A 22 24.68 16.16 28.62
CA SER A 22 24.00 17.13 29.45
C SER A 22 24.64 17.10 30.83
N GLY A 23 25.73 17.81 30.97
CA GLY A 23 26.39 18.06 32.24
C GLY A 23 26.81 19.50 32.24
N ASP A 24 26.30 20.21 33.23
CA ASP A 24 26.63 21.58 33.58
C ASP A 24 28.10 21.92 33.41
N ASP A 25 28.41 22.94 32.61
CA ASP A 25 29.51 23.85 32.83
C ASP A 25 29.13 25.23 32.27
N ALA A 26 28.53 26.04 33.12
CA ALA A 26 28.50 27.48 32.99
C ALA A 26 29.94 27.97 33.18
N ASP A 27 30.31 28.96 32.38
CA ASP A 27 31.53 29.77 32.41
C ASP A 27 32.73 29.29 31.54
N HIS A 28 32.58 29.38 30.21
CA HIS A 28 33.65 29.87 29.36
C HIS A 28 33.02 30.54 28.12
N VAL A 29 32.89 31.86 28.20
CA VAL A 29 32.65 32.72 27.03
C VAL A 29 33.94 32.66 26.19
N VAL A 30 33.91 31.84 25.14
CA VAL A 30 34.90 31.98 24.05
C VAL A 30 34.35 33.06 23.13
N GLU A 31 34.93 34.24 23.17
CA GLU A 31 34.73 35.25 22.14
C GLU A 31 35.17 34.67 20.80
N GLU A 32 34.23 34.30 19.95
CA GLU A 32 34.52 34.08 18.54
C GLU A 32 34.75 35.44 17.86
N PRO A 33 35.91 35.65 17.21
CA PRO A 33 36.13 36.86 16.43
C PRO A 33 35.37 36.76 15.11
N GLY A 34 34.24 37.50 14.99
CA GLY A 34 33.64 37.73 13.70
C GLY A 34 32.13 37.56 13.58
N ALA A 35 31.37 37.54 14.67
CA ALA A 35 29.92 37.72 14.55
C ALA A 35 29.61 39.17 14.16
N GLY A 36 29.67 39.47 12.88
CA GLY A 36 29.19 40.74 12.31
C GLY A 36 27.73 40.93 12.69
N TYR A 37 27.40 42.07 13.27
CA TYR A 37 26.04 42.49 13.58
C TYR A 37 25.21 42.40 12.28
N PHE A 38 24.24 41.55 12.21
CA PHE A 38 23.32 41.45 11.08
C PHE A 38 22.44 42.69 11.07
N ASP A 39 22.68 43.61 10.16
CA ASP A 39 21.79 44.75 9.90
C ASP A 39 20.69 44.27 8.93
N PRO A 40 19.44 44.12 9.40
CA PRO A 40 18.33 43.63 8.55
C PRO A 40 17.94 44.63 7.44
N HIS A 41 18.52 45.84 7.44
CA HIS A 41 18.29 46.88 6.42
C HIS A 41 19.48 47.09 5.49
N ALA A 42 20.61 46.44 5.72
CA ALA A 42 21.73 46.47 4.78
C ALA A 42 21.37 45.67 3.53
N PRO A 43 21.58 46.22 2.32
CA PRO A 43 21.38 45.43 1.11
C PRO A 43 22.37 44.24 1.13
N TYR A 44 21.85 43.04 1.00
CA TYR A 44 22.64 41.81 0.90
C TYR A 44 23.55 41.95 -0.34
N ALA A 45 24.84 41.99 -0.12
CA ALA A 45 25.83 41.85 -1.17
C ALA A 45 26.35 40.40 -1.10
N PRO A 46 26.01 39.53 -2.05
CA PRO A 46 26.50 38.17 -2.06
C PRO A 46 28.02 38.13 -2.12
N SER A 47 28.64 37.23 -1.37
CA SER A 47 30.08 36.96 -1.47
C SER A 47 30.42 36.38 -2.85
N GLU A 48 31.70 36.38 -3.21
CA GLU A 48 32.16 35.73 -4.45
C GLU A 48 31.81 34.21 -4.47
N GLU A 49 31.77 33.58 -3.31
CA GLU A 49 31.31 32.18 -3.16
C GLU A 49 29.80 32.09 -3.37
N ASP A 50 29.01 33.02 -2.85
CA ASP A 50 27.56 33.06 -3.08
C ASP A 50 27.22 33.36 -4.54
N ALA A 51 28.03 34.20 -5.22
CA ALA A 51 27.86 34.48 -6.65
C ALA A 51 28.18 33.28 -7.55
N GLN A 52 28.97 32.31 -7.07
CA GLN A 52 29.16 31.01 -7.75
C GLN A 52 28.00 30.05 -7.51
N LEU A 53 27.31 30.17 -6.37
CA LEU A 53 26.10 29.40 -6.04
C LEU A 53 24.83 29.94 -6.73
N PHE A 54 24.81 31.23 -7.09
CA PHE A 54 23.68 31.93 -7.71
C PHE A 54 24.11 32.70 -8.96
N PRO A 55 24.19 32.05 -10.13
CA PRO A 55 24.57 32.75 -11.36
C PRO A 55 23.58 33.88 -11.67
N ALA A 56 24.12 35.04 -12.02
CA ALA A 56 23.36 36.22 -12.37
C ALA A 56 22.59 36.00 -13.68
N GLU A 57 21.34 36.39 -13.67
CA GLU A 57 20.41 36.55 -14.80
C GLU A 57 20.48 35.54 -15.97
N GLY A 58 19.52 34.64 -16.03
CA GLY A 58 19.04 34.02 -17.28
C GLY A 58 19.32 32.55 -17.49
N ASP A 59 20.26 31.96 -16.77
CA ASP A 59 20.52 30.52 -16.91
C ASP A 59 19.76 29.73 -15.85
N ALA A 60 18.88 28.88 -16.32
CA ALA A 60 18.29 27.87 -15.48
C ALA A 60 19.40 27.10 -14.74
N PHE A 61 19.27 26.91 -13.43
CA PHE A 61 20.16 26.05 -12.65
C PHE A 61 20.10 24.64 -13.27
N VAL A 62 21.00 24.36 -14.18
CA VAL A 62 21.31 23.01 -14.63
C VAL A 62 22.44 22.55 -13.74
N LEU A 63 22.11 21.77 -12.69
CA LEU A 63 23.13 21.04 -11.94
C LEU A 63 23.59 19.88 -12.85
N GLU A 64 24.52 20.19 -13.76
CA GLU A 64 24.98 19.25 -14.79
C GLU A 64 25.73 18.05 -14.21
N ASP A 65 26.35 18.20 -13.03
CA ASP A 65 27.14 17.15 -12.39
C ASP A 65 26.80 17.04 -10.89
N GLY A 66 26.02 16.04 -10.49
CA GLY A 66 25.79 15.76 -9.08
C GLY A 66 24.57 14.86 -8.81
N PRO A 67 24.29 14.53 -7.53
CA PRO A 67 23.18 13.67 -7.12
C PRO A 67 21.79 14.25 -7.46
N TRP A 68 21.74 15.49 -7.95
CA TRP A 68 20.54 16.22 -8.31
C TRP A 68 20.22 16.19 -9.82
N GLN A 69 21.03 15.46 -10.61
CA GLN A 69 20.73 15.24 -12.03
C GLN A 69 19.34 14.61 -12.17
N GLY A 70 18.51 15.20 -13.01
CA GLY A 70 17.14 14.75 -13.26
C GLY A 70 16.07 15.37 -12.36
N LEU A 71 16.40 16.34 -11.47
CA LEU A 71 15.38 17.16 -10.85
C LEU A 71 14.78 18.12 -11.88
N GLU A 72 13.46 18.09 -11.97
CA GLU A 72 12.69 18.92 -12.88
C GLU A 72 12.10 20.12 -12.13
N TRP A 73 12.05 21.27 -12.79
CA TRP A 73 11.29 22.43 -12.38
C TRP A 73 10.27 22.80 -13.46
N PRO A 74 9.01 23.04 -13.11
CA PRO A 74 8.40 22.99 -11.78
C PRO A 74 8.28 21.56 -11.23
N ALA A 75 8.15 21.44 -9.90
CA ALA A 75 7.92 20.14 -9.27
C ALA A 75 6.60 19.53 -9.74
N SER A 76 6.58 18.23 -9.99
CA SER A 76 5.37 17.52 -10.42
C SER A 76 4.26 17.62 -9.36
N LEU A 77 4.62 17.54 -8.08
CA LEU A 77 3.66 17.56 -6.96
C LEU A 77 4.28 18.23 -5.72
N TYR A 78 3.57 19.21 -5.14
CA TYR A 78 3.77 19.69 -3.77
C TYR A 78 2.79 18.96 -2.85
N LEU A 79 3.31 18.35 -1.77
CA LEU A 79 2.52 17.56 -0.83
C LEU A 79 2.84 18.00 0.59
N GLU A 80 1.83 18.55 1.30
CA GLU A 80 1.95 19.02 2.67
C GLU A 80 0.57 19.13 3.33
N GLY A 81 0.57 19.50 4.62
CA GLY A 81 -0.66 19.81 5.34
C GLY A 81 -1.38 21.06 4.81
N SER A 82 -2.67 21.15 5.06
CA SER A 82 -3.52 22.27 4.62
C SER A 82 -3.12 23.63 5.19
N ASP A 83 -2.36 23.67 6.29
CA ASP A 83 -1.81 24.89 6.89
C ASP A 83 -0.77 25.57 5.99
N GLN A 84 -0.11 24.80 5.08
CA GLN A 84 0.91 25.32 4.17
C GLN A 84 0.35 26.22 3.06
N HIS A 85 -0.96 26.35 2.92
CA HIS A 85 -1.58 27.39 2.10
C HIS A 85 -1.22 28.81 2.57
N ARG A 86 -0.87 28.97 3.85
CA ARG A 86 -0.37 30.24 4.44
C ARG A 86 1.08 30.14 4.90
N GLY A 87 1.81 29.17 4.40
CA GLY A 87 3.23 28.93 4.71
C GLY A 87 4.02 28.71 3.45
N TRP A 88 4.63 27.54 3.32
CA TRP A 88 5.54 27.21 2.23
C TRP A 88 4.92 27.34 0.83
N PHE A 89 3.68 26.87 0.61
CA PHE A 89 3.03 27.00 -0.70
C PHE A 89 2.90 28.46 -1.12
N HIS A 90 2.51 29.32 -0.18
CA HIS A 90 2.34 30.75 -0.44
C HIS A 90 3.68 31.45 -0.74
N SER A 91 4.68 31.22 0.10
CA SER A 91 6.00 31.84 -0.05
C SER A 91 6.65 31.42 -1.37
N SER A 92 6.74 30.12 -1.63
CA SER A 92 7.36 29.61 -2.86
C SER A 92 6.60 30.01 -4.13
N LEU A 93 5.26 30.13 -4.06
CA LEU A 93 4.44 30.61 -5.18
C LEU A 93 4.79 32.07 -5.51
N LEU A 94 4.83 32.95 -4.51
CA LEU A 94 5.14 34.38 -4.74
C LEU A 94 6.55 34.57 -5.28
N GLU A 95 7.52 33.89 -4.71
CA GLU A 95 8.91 33.95 -5.16
C GLU A 95 9.08 33.41 -6.58
N SER A 96 8.48 32.28 -6.89
CA SER A 96 8.57 31.72 -8.24
C SER A 96 7.84 32.55 -9.28
N CYS A 97 6.66 33.07 -8.96
CA CYS A 97 5.92 33.94 -9.86
C CYS A 97 6.70 35.26 -10.11
N GLY A 98 7.34 35.82 -9.07
CA GLY A 98 8.14 37.03 -9.17
C GLY A 98 9.43 36.85 -9.98
N THR A 99 10.09 35.71 -9.86
CA THR A 99 11.42 35.45 -10.48
C THR A 99 11.34 34.71 -11.80
N ARG A 100 10.32 33.82 -11.97
CA ARG A 100 10.19 32.87 -13.10
C ARG A 100 8.88 32.97 -13.85
N GLY A 101 7.93 33.81 -13.41
CA GLY A 101 6.66 34.07 -14.09
C GLY A 101 5.63 32.97 -13.99
N ARG A 102 5.87 31.91 -13.21
CA ARG A 102 4.91 30.80 -13.01
C ARG A 102 5.06 30.13 -11.64
N ALA A 103 4.07 29.31 -11.28
CA ALA A 103 4.13 28.49 -10.06
C ALA A 103 5.29 27.48 -10.08
N PRO A 104 5.89 27.16 -8.92
CA PRO A 104 7.00 26.19 -8.81
C PRO A 104 6.54 24.73 -8.85
N TYR A 105 5.26 24.48 -9.06
CA TYR A 105 4.64 23.15 -9.07
C TYR A 105 3.60 23.03 -10.19
N GLU A 106 3.35 21.80 -10.62
CA GLU A 106 2.26 21.46 -11.53
C GLU A 106 0.97 21.15 -10.77
N ALA A 107 1.09 20.48 -9.61
CA ALA A 107 -0.03 20.11 -8.76
C ALA A 107 0.28 20.29 -7.28
N VAL A 108 -0.78 20.46 -6.47
CA VAL A 108 -0.70 20.53 -5.00
C VAL A 108 -1.65 19.49 -4.43
N LEU A 109 -1.15 18.66 -3.53
CA LEU A 109 -1.95 17.74 -2.72
C LEU A 109 -1.84 18.13 -1.26
N THR A 110 -2.97 18.35 -0.59
CA THR A 110 -3.00 18.70 0.82
C THR A 110 -3.67 17.61 1.65
N HIS A 111 -3.22 17.46 2.88
CA HIS A 111 -3.79 16.53 3.84
C HIS A 111 -4.19 17.23 5.14
N GLY A 112 -5.08 16.59 5.91
CA GLY A 112 -5.46 17.03 7.25
C GLY A 112 -4.40 16.70 8.31
N PHE A 113 -4.73 16.94 9.57
CA PHE A 113 -3.86 16.70 10.71
C PHE A 113 -4.08 15.32 11.32
N VAL A 114 -3.07 14.81 12.00
CA VAL A 114 -3.18 13.58 12.77
C VAL A 114 -3.56 13.90 14.21
N MET A 115 -4.71 13.39 14.63
CA MET A 115 -5.30 13.58 15.95
C MET A 115 -5.19 12.29 16.77
N ALA A 116 -5.26 12.40 18.08
CA ALA A 116 -5.42 11.25 18.96
C ALA A 116 -6.75 10.51 18.68
N GLU A 117 -6.90 9.30 19.19
CA GLU A 117 -8.07 8.44 18.95
C GLU A 117 -9.39 9.10 19.39
N ASP A 118 -9.35 9.90 20.45
CA ASP A 118 -10.48 10.69 20.97
C ASP A 118 -10.77 11.97 20.15
N GLY A 119 -9.99 12.24 19.12
CA GLY A 119 -10.12 13.42 18.28
C GLY A 119 -9.48 14.68 18.85
N GLN A 120 -8.73 14.59 19.95
CA GLN A 120 -7.99 15.73 20.48
C GLN A 120 -6.63 15.87 19.77
N LYS A 121 -6.12 17.11 19.75
CA LYS A 121 -4.76 17.38 19.26
C LYS A 121 -3.74 16.62 20.11
N MET A 122 -2.84 15.91 19.47
CA MET A 122 -1.74 15.25 20.16
C MET A 122 -0.76 16.27 20.75
N SER A 123 -0.39 16.07 22.01
CA SER A 123 0.63 16.88 22.68
C SER A 123 1.40 16.07 23.72
N LYS A 124 2.68 16.42 23.91
CA LYS A 124 3.52 15.79 24.95
C LYS A 124 2.96 15.99 26.35
N SER A 125 2.37 17.15 26.62
CA SER A 125 1.79 17.48 27.92
C SER A 125 0.54 16.65 28.27
N LEU A 126 -0.22 16.20 27.26
CA LEU A 126 -1.40 15.34 27.46
C LEU A 126 -1.04 13.85 27.48
N GLY A 127 0.19 13.48 27.07
CA GLY A 127 0.60 12.09 27.02
C GLY A 127 -0.18 11.25 25.99
N ASN A 128 -0.84 11.87 25.03
CA ASN A 128 -1.69 11.23 24.02
C ASN A 128 -1.02 11.11 22.65
N ILE A 129 0.31 11.23 22.59
CA ILE A 129 1.09 11.08 21.36
C ILE A 129 1.23 9.60 21.05
N VAL A 130 0.97 9.25 19.80
CA VAL A 130 1.33 7.95 19.20
C VAL A 130 2.53 8.20 18.31
N ALA A 131 3.70 7.75 18.74
CA ALA A 131 4.90 7.87 17.92
C ALA A 131 4.91 6.79 16.83
N PRO A 132 5.24 7.12 15.58
CA PRO A 132 5.34 6.13 14.51
C PRO A 132 6.30 4.99 14.84
N GLN A 133 7.39 5.28 15.55
CA GLN A 133 8.37 4.28 15.96
C GLN A 133 7.76 3.22 16.88
N ASP A 134 6.96 3.61 17.88
CA ASP A 134 6.29 2.68 18.79
C ASP A 134 5.35 1.74 18.04
N VAL A 135 4.64 2.26 17.04
CA VAL A 135 3.77 1.44 16.18
C VAL A 135 4.60 0.48 15.33
N MET A 136 5.71 0.95 14.75
CA MET A 136 6.58 0.11 13.91
C MET A 136 7.25 -0.99 14.74
N ASP A 137 7.69 -0.70 15.94
CA ASP A 137 8.36 -1.67 16.83
C ASP A 137 7.37 -2.75 17.30
N GLN A 138 6.10 -2.40 17.51
CA GLN A 138 5.08 -3.33 17.99
C GLN A 138 4.42 -4.13 16.86
N TYR A 139 4.12 -3.48 15.72
CA TYR A 139 3.28 -4.05 14.66
C TYR A 139 4.00 -4.19 13.31
N GLY A 140 5.09 -3.48 13.11
CA GLY A 140 5.79 -3.37 11.83
C GLY A 140 5.31 -2.19 10.97
N ALA A 141 6.17 -1.76 10.07
CA ALA A 141 5.92 -0.58 9.23
C ALA A 141 4.73 -0.76 8.27
N ASP A 142 4.49 -1.97 7.77
CA ASP A 142 3.39 -2.23 6.85
C ASP A 142 2.02 -1.93 7.47
N ILE A 143 1.85 -2.15 8.77
CA ILE A 143 0.58 -1.86 9.46
C ILE A 143 0.35 -0.35 9.61
N LEU A 144 1.40 0.41 9.89
CA LEU A 144 1.33 1.87 9.87
C LEU A 144 0.98 2.39 8.47
N ARG A 145 1.57 1.83 7.42
CA ARG A 145 1.26 2.17 6.03
C ARG A 145 -0.18 1.84 5.65
N ILE A 146 -0.70 0.70 6.11
CA ILE A 146 -2.11 0.33 5.92
C ILE A 146 -3.03 1.35 6.59
N TRP A 147 -2.69 1.82 7.80
CA TRP A 147 -3.47 2.86 8.45
C TRP A 147 -3.54 4.14 7.59
N VAL A 148 -2.42 4.58 7.03
CA VAL A 148 -2.38 5.75 6.15
C VAL A 148 -3.26 5.54 4.91
N VAL A 149 -3.07 4.45 4.17
CA VAL A 149 -3.78 4.21 2.90
C VAL A 149 -5.26 3.92 3.08
N ASN A 150 -5.65 3.38 4.24
CA ASN A 150 -7.05 3.08 4.58
C ASN A 150 -7.78 4.24 5.25
N SER A 151 -7.14 5.40 5.32
CA SER A 151 -7.72 6.62 5.87
C SER A 151 -7.98 7.63 4.76
N ASP A 152 -9.04 8.44 4.92
CA ASP A 152 -9.26 9.61 4.06
C ASP A 152 -8.36 10.76 4.54
N TYR A 153 -7.22 10.91 3.89
CA TYR A 153 -6.23 11.91 4.28
C TYR A 153 -6.63 13.36 3.97
N SER A 154 -7.71 13.58 3.21
CA SER A 154 -8.24 14.93 2.94
C SER A 154 -8.83 15.56 4.21
N GLU A 155 -9.22 14.73 5.16
CA GLU A 155 -9.75 15.11 6.47
C GLU A 155 -8.72 14.87 7.59
N ASP A 156 -9.04 15.32 8.82
CA ASP A 156 -8.21 15.04 9.98
C ASP A 156 -8.26 13.55 10.34
N LEU A 157 -7.10 12.93 10.42
CA LEU A 157 -6.93 11.50 10.70
C LEU A 157 -6.89 11.24 12.20
N ARG A 158 -7.39 10.09 12.62
CA ARG A 158 -7.25 9.62 13.99
C ARG A 158 -6.31 8.42 14.06
N ILE A 159 -5.47 8.40 15.10
CA ILE A 159 -4.58 7.27 15.39
C ILE A 159 -4.68 6.92 16.86
N GLY A 160 -4.71 5.62 17.17
CA GLY A 160 -4.73 5.09 18.51
C GLY A 160 -4.64 3.56 18.52
N PRO A 161 -4.50 2.94 19.70
CA PRO A 161 -4.26 1.50 19.83
C PRO A 161 -5.33 0.63 19.18
N GLU A 162 -6.62 0.96 19.33
CA GLU A 162 -7.70 0.16 18.76
C GLU A 162 -7.78 0.34 17.24
N ILE A 163 -7.50 1.54 16.72
CA ILE A 163 -7.45 1.80 15.29
C ILE A 163 -6.31 0.98 14.64
N ILE A 164 -5.11 1.01 15.24
CA ILE A 164 -3.95 0.24 14.75
C ILE A 164 -4.21 -1.26 14.83
N LYS A 165 -4.86 -1.75 15.87
CA LYS A 165 -5.24 -3.14 16.00
C LYS A 165 -6.20 -3.62 14.89
N GLN A 166 -7.15 -2.76 14.48
CA GLN A 166 -8.02 -3.04 13.34
C GLN A 166 -7.21 -3.14 12.03
N GLN A 167 -6.21 -2.29 11.84
CA GLN A 167 -5.33 -2.38 10.67
C GLN A 167 -4.49 -3.67 10.69
N ALA A 168 -4.06 -4.12 11.86
CA ALA A 168 -3.37 -5.42 12.00
C ALA A 168 -4.27 -6.60 11.62
N ASP A 169 -5.60 -6.53 11.84
CA ASP A 169 -6.54 -7.55 11.37
C ASP A 169 -6.69 -7.55 9.84
N ILE A 170 -6.75 -6.38 9.23
CA ILE A 170 -6.75 -6.22 7.75
C ILE A 170 -5.46 -6.81 7.18
N TYR A 171 -4.31 -6.43 7.73
CA TYR A 171 -3.00 -6.94 7.34
C TYR A 171 -2.93 -8.47 7.37
N ARG A 172 -3.40 -9.10 8.46
CA ARG A 172 -3.40 -10.56 8.60
C ARG A 172 -4.18 -11.25 7.47
N ARG A 173 -5.30 -10.68 7.03
CA ARG A 173 -6.09 -11.22 5.92
C ARG A 173 -5.34 -11.12 4.59
N LEU A 174 -4.74 -9.99 4.29
CA LEU A 174 -3.94 -9.79 3.08
C LEU A 174 -2.74 -10.75 3.06
N ARG A 175 -1.98 -10.82 4.17
CA ARG A 175 -0.86 -11.74 4.30
C ARG A 175 -1.27 -13.21 4.16
N ASN A 176 -2.41 -13.60 4.72
CA ASN A 176 -2.94 -14.97 4.57
C ASN A 176 -3.31 -15.28 3.12
N THR A 177 -3.82 -14.31 2.35
CA THR A 177 -4.09 -14.47 0.92
C THR A 177 -2.78 -14.76 0.16
N LEU A 178 -1.73 -13.96 0.37
CA LEU A 178 -0.42 -14.19 -0.26
C LEU A 178 0.18 -15.54 0.16
N ARG A 179 0.09 -15.89 1.45
CA ARG A 179 0.56 -17.18 1.95
C ARG A 179 -0.16 -18.37 1.31
N TYR A 180 -1.48 -18.26 1.11
CA TYR A 180 -2.27 -19.29 0.43
C TYR A 180 -1.82 -19.47 -1.02
N LEU A 181 -1.59 -18.35 -1.74
CA LEU A 181 -1.10 -18.37 -3.10
C LEU A 181 0.28 -19.04 -3.18
N LEU A 182 1.23 -18.63 -2.35
CA LEU A 182 2.58 -19.21 -2.31
C LEU A 182 2.56 -20.72 -2.09
N GLY A 183 1.79 -21.20 -1.11
CA GLY A 183 1.71 -22.64 -0.81
C GLY A 183 1.10 -23.46 -1.95
N ASN A 184 0.12 -22.90 -2.68
CA ASN A 184 -0.53 -23.61 -3.79
C ASN A 184 0.19 -23.45 -5.12
N LEU A 185 1.17 -22.56 -5.20
CA LEU A 185 1.99 -22.32 -6.39
C LEU A 185 3.36 -23.00 -6.32
N GLU A 186 3.67 -23.70 -5.23
CA GLU A 186 4.92 -24.46 -5.15
C GLU A 186 5.04 -25.44 -6.33
N GLY A 187 6.19 -25.40 -7.03
CA GLY A 187 6.46 -26.22 -8.21
C GLY A 187 5.62 -25.88 -9.44
N PHE A 188 4.86 -24.78 -9.45
CA PHE A 188 4.17 -24.32 -10.67
C PHE A 188 5.17 -23.93 -11.75
N SER A 189 4.92 -24.36 -12.97
CA SER A 189 5.74 -24.05 -14.13
C SER A 189 4.90 -23.60 -15.33
N GLU A 190 5.54 -22.93 -16.28
CA GLU A 190 4.86 -22.47 -17.50
C GLU A 190 4.28 -23.62 -18.34
N ALA A 191 4.78 -24.87 -18.19
CA ALA A 191 4.21 -26.04 -18.85
C ALA A 191 2.79 -26.39 -18.36
N GLU A 192 2.44 -25.99 -17.13
CA GLU A 192 1.10 -26.17 -16.58
C GLU A 192 0.12 -25.08 -17.05
N ARG A 193 0.62 -23.91 -17.44
CA ARG A 193 -0.19 -22.73 -17.73
C ARG A 193 -1.17 -22.98 -18.88
N ILE A 194 -2.42 -22.63 -18.66
CA ILE A 194 -3.45 -22.53 -19.69
C ILE A 194 -3.41 -21.11 -20.26
N THR A 195 -2.89 -20.96 -21.46
CA THR A 195 -2.66 -19.65 -22.08
C THR A 195 -3.92 -19.06 -22.73
N ASP A 196 -4.89 -19.90 -23.09
CA ASP A 196 -6.14 -19.46 -23.71
C ASP A 196 -7.24 -19.29 -22.62
N PRO A 197 -7.64 -18.05 -22.31
CA PRO A 197 -8.67 -17.80 -21.29
C PRO A 197 -10.01 -18.47 -21.59
N ALA A 198 -10.34 -18.72 -22.86
CA ALA A 198 -11.58 -19.37 -23.24
C ALA A 198 -11.64 -20.86 -22.81
N LYS A 199 -10.48 -21.47 -22.57
CA LYS A 199 -10.37 -22.84 -22.06
C LYS A 199 -10.43 -22.92 -20.53
N LEU A 200 -10.42 -21.80 -19.84
CA LEU A 200 -10.59 -21.76 -18.39
C LEU A 200 -12.06 -22.02 -18.03
N PRO A 201 -12.32 -22.75 -16.96
CA PRO A 201 -13.68 -22.90 -16.41
C PRO A 201 -14.30 -21.54 -16.07
N GLU A 202 -15.62 -21.52 -15.99
CA GLU A 202 -16.39 -20.30 -15.80
C GLU A 202 -15.99 -19.51 -14.54
N LEU A 203 -15.72 -20.20 -13.42
CA LEU A 203 -15.36 -19.56 -12.16
C LEU A 203 -13.98 -18.87 -12.27
N GLU A 204 -13.02 -19.48 -12.95
CA GLU A 204 -11.70 -18.94 -13.24
C GLU A 204 -11.79 -17.69 -14.11
N ARG A 205 -12.64 -17.71 -15.14
CA ARG A 205 -12.91 -16.52 -15.98
C ARG A 205 -13.55 -15.39 -15.18
N TRP A 206 -14.45 -15.71 -14.26
CA TRP A 206 -15.02 -14.71 -13.35
C TRP A 206 -13.93 -14.08 -12.46
N VAL A 207 -12.98 -14.85 -11.92
CA VAL A 207 -11.87 -14.29 -11.15
C VAL A 207 -11.01 -13.36 -12.00
N LEU A 208 -10.71 -13.73 -13.24
CA LEU A 208 -9.95 -12.86 -14.16
C LEU A 208 -10.71 -11.56 -14.47
N HIS A 209 -12.04 -11.63 -14.64
CA HIS A 209 -12.86 -10.43 -14.77
C HIS A 209 -12.72 -9.52 -13.54
N ARG A 210 -12.77 -10.08 -12.32
CA ARG A 210 -12.56 -9.32 -11.09
C ARG A 210 -11.15 -8.69 -11.02
N VAL A 211 -10.13 -9.39 -11.49
CA VAL A 211 -8.76 -8.82 -11.60
C VAL A 211 -8.75 -7.62 -12.52
N GLN A 212 -9.45 -7.69 -13.65
CA GLN A 212 -9.53 -6.58 -14.61
C GLN A 212 -10.26 -5.36 -14.00
N GLU A 213 -11.34 -5.56 -13.25
CA GLU A 213 -12.03 -4.48 -12.53
C GLU A 213 -11.12 -3.85 -11.47
N MET A 214 -10.37 -4.66 -10.71
CA MET A 214 -9.43 -4.19 -9.70
C MET A 214 -8.26 -3.41 -10.30
N ASP A 215 -7.73 -3.85 -11.45
CA ASP A 215 -6.66 -3.12 -12.16
C ASP A 215 -7.15 -1.73 -12.63
N ALA A 216 -8.36 -1.66 -13.17
CA ALA A 216 -8.96 -0.38 -13.55
C ALA A 216 -9.19 0.55 -12.34
N ALA A 217 -9.66 0.01 -11.22
CA ALA A 217 -9.85 0.75 -9.98
C ALA A 217 -8.54 1.28 -9.41
N LEU A 218 -7.46 0.47 -9.42
CA LEU A 218 -6.13 0.89 -8.99
C LEU A 218 -5.61 2.08 -9.82
N ARG A 219 -5.67 1.97 -11.15
CA ARG A 219 -5.18 3.05 -12.03
C ARG A 219 -5.92 4.34 -11.80
N LYS A 220 -7.25 4.26 -11.67
CA LYS A 220 -8.08 5.43 -11.32
C LYS A 220 -7.67 6.02 -9.97
N ALA A 221 -7.41 5.19 -8.96
CA ALA A 221 -6.97 5.64 -7.64
C ALA A 221 -5.59 6.33 -7.70
N CYS A 222 -4.66 5.80 -8.51
CA CYS A 222 -3.35 6.41 -8.73
C CYS A 222 -3.46 7.78 -9.40
N ASP A 223 -4.28 7.89 -10.46
CA ASP A 223 -4.49 9.14 -11.20
C ASP A 223 -5.15 10.23 -10.34
N ALA A 224 -6.01 9.81 -9.41
CA ALA A 224 -6.74 10.71 -8.51
C ALA A 224 -6.04 10.94 -7.16
N TYR A 225 -4.98 10.21 -6.85
CA TYR A 225 -4.37 10.12 -5.51
C TYR A 225 -5.36 9.72 -4.41
N ASP A 226 -6.44 9.03 -4.75
CA ASP A 226 -7.51 8.59 -3.84
C ASP A 226 -7.42 7.07 -3.63
N PHE A 227 -6.60 6.66 -2.68
CA PHE A 227 -6.24 5.25 -2.47
C PHE A 227 -7.21 4.50 -1.55
N GLN A 228 -7.89 5.19 -0.64
CA GLN A 228 -8.72 4.57 0.39
C GLN A 228 -9.84 3.69 -0.19
N PRO A 229 -10.65 4.13 -1.17
CA PRO A 229 -11.70 3.30 -1.76
C PRO A 229 -11.13 2.05 -2.44
N PHE A 230 -10.02 2.20 -3.18
CA PHE A 230 -9.36 1.08 -3.82
C PHE A 230 -8.85 0.07 -2.78
N PHE A 231 -8.18 0.54 -1.71
CA PHE A 231 -7.64 -0.35 -0.69
C PHE A 231 -8.75 -1.12 0.05
N ALA A 232 -9.88 -0.48 0.33
CA ALA A 232 -11.05 -1.12 0.92
C ALA A 232 -11.64 -2.21 -0.01
N GLU A 233 -11.68 -1.94 -1.32
CA GLU A 233 -12.11 -2.92 -2.32
C GLU A 233 -11.10 -4.07 -2.44
N LEU A 234 -9.79 -3.78 -2.46
CA LEU A 234 -8.73 -4.80 -2.49
C LEU A 234 -8.81 -5.73 -1.28
N HIS A 235 -9.01 -5.16 -0.08
CA HIS A 235 -9.22 -5.98 1.12
C HIS A 235 -10.46 -6.87 0.99
N THR A 236 -11.58 -6.34 0.48
CA THR A 236 -12.80 -7.10 0.23
C THR A 236 -12.59 -8.18 -0.81
N PHE A 237 -11.90 -7.88 -1.91
CA PHE A 237 -11.53 -8.85 -2.92
C PHE A 237 -10.72 -10.02 -2.31
N CYS A 238 -9.67 -9.72 -1.55
CA CYS A 238 -8.86 -10.76 -0.92
C CYS A 238 -9.64 -11.60 0.12
N ALA A 239 -10.44 -10.94 0.97
CA ALA A 239 -11.12 -11.62 2.08
C ALA A 239 -12.39 -12.36 1.64
N VAL A 240 -13.19 -11.77 0.76
CA VAL A 240 -14.54 -12.26 0.42
C VAL A 240 -14.55 -12.98 -0.93
N ASP A 241 -13.98 -12.37 -1.98
CA ASP A 241 -14.02 -12.96 -3.31
C ASP A 241 -13.02 -14.11 -3.45
N LEU A 242 -11.80 -13.93 -2.93
CA LEU A 242 -10.78 -14.97 -2.99
C LEU A 242 -10.89 -15.95 -1.82
N SER A 243 -10.64 -15.52 -0.59
CA SER A 243 -10.47 -16.45 0.54
C SER A 243 -11.78 -17.18 0.91
N ALA A 244 -12.89 -16.44 1.10
CA ALA A 244 -14.14 -17.02 1.54
C ALA A 244 -14.95 -17.67 0.40
N PHE A 245 -14.60 -17.43 -0.85
CA PHE A 245 -15.35 -17.94 -1.98
C PHE A 245 -14.49 -18.78 -2.94
N TYR A 246 -13.63 -18.16 -3.73
CA TYR A 246 -12.88 -18.84 -4.79
C TYR A 246 -11.96 -19.94 -4.24
N PHE A 247 -11.11 -19.62 -3.28
CA PHE A 247 -10.19 -20.57 -2.68
C PHE A 247 -10.92 -21.71 -1.97
N ASP A 248 -12.01 -21.38 -1.28
CA ASP A 248 -12.83 -22.39 -0.59
C ASP A 248 -13.44 -23.41 -1.57
N ILE A 249 -13.97 -22.95 -2.71
CA ILE A 249 -14.56 -23.82 -3.74
C ILE A 249 -13.48 -24.68 -4.43
N ARG A 250 -12.26 -24.16 -4.58
CA ARG A 250 -11.20 -24.83 -5.34
C ARG A 250 -10.24 -25.69 -4.52
N LYS A 251 -10.48 -25.81 -3.21
CA LYS A 251 -9.65 -26.66 -2.34
C LYS A 251 -9.52 -28.09 -2.85
N ASP A 252 -10.63 -28.72 -3.25
CA ASP A 252 -10.61 -30.11 -3.69
C ASP A 252 -9.80 -30.26 -4.99
N ALA A 253 -9.95 -29.33 -5.94
CA ALA A 253 -9.16 -29.34 -7.15
C ALA A 253 -7.65 -29.20 -6.90
N LEU A 254 -7.28 -28.40 -5.90
CA LEU A 254 -5.87 -28.16 -5.55
C LEU A 254 -5.24 -29.32 -4.78
N TYR A 255 -6.02 -29.97 -3.89
CA TYR A 255 -5.47 -30.94 -2.94
C TYR A 255 -5.77 -32.40 -3.30
N CYS A 256 -6.85 -32.65 -4.05
CA CYS A 256 -7.32 -34.01 -4.34
C CYS A 256 -7.18 -34.40 -5.81
N ASP A 257 -7.22 -33.45 -6.75
CA ASP A 257 -7.09 -33.74 -8.16
C ASP A 257 -5.66 -34.14 -8.53
N ARG A 258 -5.55 -34.87 -9.63
CA ARG A 258 -4.24 -35.25 -10.21
C ARG A 258 -3.44 -34.00 -10.56
N PRO A 259 -2.09 -34.04 -10.41
CA PRO A 259 -1.22 -32.90 -10.73
C PRO A 259 -1.37 -32.38 -12.19
N ASP A 260 -1.66 -33.27 -13.12
CA ASP A 260 -1.86 -33.00 -14.56
C ASP A 260 -3.35 -32.77 -14.93
N GLY A 261 -4.26 -32.75 -13.97
CA GLY A 261 -5.69 -32.54 -14.20
C GLY A 261 -5.99 -31.13 -14.71
N ASP A 262 -6.85 -31.03 -15.72
CA ASP A 262 -7.17 -29.75 -16.38
C ASP A 262 -7.74 -28.72 -15.43
N LEU A 263 -8.60 -29.12 -14.51
CA LEU A 263 -9.17 -28.20 -13.51
C LEU A 263 -8.10 -27.68 -12.56
N ARG A 264 -7.22 -28.54 -12.05
CA ARG A 264 -6.12 -28.15 -11.17
C ARG A 264 -5.15 -27.21 -11.88
N ARG A 265 -4.81 -27.47 -13.13
CA ARG A 265 -3.97 -26.58 -13.96
C ARG A 265 -4.63 -25.22 -14.19
N ALA A 266 -5.95 -25.20 -14.49
CA ALA A 266 -6.71 -23.97 -14.65
C ALA A 266 -6.70 -23.13 -13.38
N VAL A 267 -6.96 -23.73 -12.22
CA VAL A 267 -6.91 -23.06 -10.93
C VAL A 267 -5.52 -22.49 -10.66
N ARG A 268 -4.45 -23.29 -10.82
CA ARG A 268 -3.07 -22.83 -10.57
C ARG A 268 -2.64 -21.73 -11.54
N THR A 269 -3.11 -21.76 -12.80
CA THR A 269 -2.90 -20.64 -13.75
C THR A 269 -3.48 -19.33 -13.22
N VAL A 270 -4.70 -19.38 -12.69
CA VAL A 270 -5.36 -18.18 -12.13
C VAL A 270 -4.70 -17.75 -10.81
N LEU A 271 -4.28 -18.71 -9.95
CA LEU A 271 -3.54 -18.37 -8.72
C LEU A 271 -2.22 -17.66 -9.04
N ASP A 272 -1.51 -18.07 -10.08
CA ASP A 272 -0.28 -17.41 -10.52
C ASP A 272 -0.54 -15.98 -11.02
N THR A 273 -1.58 -15.80 -11.81
CA THR A 273 -2.04 -14.48 -12.24
C THR A 273 -2.41 -13.58 -11.05
N LEU A 274 -3.13 -14.13 -10.07
CA LEU A 274 -3.49 -13.42 -8.84
C LEU A 274 -2.25 -13.04 -8.03
N PHE A 275 -1.28 -13.95 -7.91
CA PHE A 275 -0.03 -13.66 -7.20
C PHE A 275 0.73 -12.49 -7.84
N ASP A 276 0.84 -12.54 -9.16
CA ASP A 276 1.55 -11.51 -9.94
C ASP A 276 0.92 -10.12 -9.77
N HIS A 277 -0.41 -10.02 -9.86
CA HIS A 277 -1.13 -8.76 -9.68
C HIS A 277 -1.14 -8.30 -8.22
N LEU A 278 -1.47 -9.19 -7.28
CA LEU A 278 -1.59 -8.81 -5.87
C LEU A 278 -0.26 -8.38 -5.27
N THR A 279 0.86 -9.03 -5.60
CA THR A 279 2.17 -8.58 -5.10
C THR A 279 2.54 -7.21 -5.64
N ALA A 280 2.28 -6.94 -6.93
CA ALA A 280 2.53 -5.62 -7.52
C ALA A 280 1.59 -4.54 -6.94
N TRP A 281 0.28 -4.83 -6.82
CA TRP A 281 -0.68 -3.86 -6.25
C TRP A 281 -0.43 -3.57 -4.77
N LEU A 282 0.04 -4.55 -4.01
CA LEU A 282 0.35 -4.40 -2.59
C LEU A 282 1.72 -3.76 -2.33
N ALA A 283 2.64 -3.79 -3.29
CA ALA A 283 4.00 -3.28 -3.12
C ALA A 283 4.07 -1.82 -2.62
N PRO A 284 3.28 -0.85 -3.13
CA PRO A 284 3.31 0.51 -2.60
C PRO A 284 2.66 0.65 -1.22
N PHE A 285 1.83 -0.30 -0.79
CA PHE A 285 1.08 -0.23 0.47
C PHE A 285 1.71 -1.06 1.58
N THR A 286 2.06 -2.31 1.29
CA THR A 286 2.72 -3.24 2.22
C THR A 286 4.08 -3.65 1.68
N CYS A 287 4.99 -2.67 1.68
CA CYS A 287 6.28 -2.74 0.98
C CYS A 287 7.09 -3.99 1.37
N PHE A 288 7.20 -4.27 2.66
CA PHE A 288 8.01 -5.38 3.17
C PHE A 288 7.35 -6.73 2.91
N THR A 289 6.05 -6.83 3.13
CA THR A 289 5.30 -8.08 2.92
C THR A 289 5.22 -8.46 1.45
N ALA A 290 5.01 -7.49 0.56
CA ALA A 290 4.97 -7.74 -0.87
C ALA A 290 6.33 -8.21 -1.40
N GLU A 291 7.43 -7.59 -0.95
CA GLU A 291 8.79 -7.99 -1.28
C GLU A 291 9.11 -9.38 -0.75
N GLU A 292 8.79 -9.68 0.52
CA GLU A 292 8.97 -11.00 1.12
C GLU A 292 8.24 -12.08 0.30
N ALA A 293 6.99 -11.83 -0.09
CA ALA A 293 6.21 -12.76 -0.89
C ALA A 293 6.82 -12.96 -2.28
N TRP A 294 7.23 -11.88 -2.93
CA TRP A 294 7.87 -11.91 -4.24
C TRP A 294 9.16 -12.72 -4.23
N LEU A 295 10.08 -12.41 -3.31
CA LEU A 295 11.37 -13.08 -3.20
C LEU A 295 11.24 -14.55 -2.75
N THR A 296 10.18 -14.89 -1.99
CA THR A 296 9.88 -16.29 -1.63
C THR A 296 9.55 -17.11 -2.87
N ARG A 297 8.81 -16.56 -3.81
CA ARG A 297 8.45 -17.25 -5.06
C ARG A 297 9.56 -17.19 -6.12
N HIS A 298 10.30 -16.09 -6.16
CA HIS A 298 11.34 -15.80 -7.15
C HIS A 298 12.70 -15.60 -6.46
N PRO A 299 13.34 -16.65 -5.94
CA PRO A 299 14.52 -16.55 -5.07
C PRO A 299 15.81 -16.25 -5.82
N ALA A 300 15.79 -15.39 -6.83
CA ALA A 300 16.99 -14.96 -7.52
C ALA A 300 17.81 -13.99 -6.66
N LYS A 301 19.14 -14.16 -6.64
CA LYS A 301 20.06 -13.27 -5.93
C LYS A 301 20.47 -12.04 -6.74
N ASP A 302 19.70 -11.69 -7.75
CA ASP A 302 19.92 -10.51 -8.56
C ASP A 302 19.39 -9.28 -7.84
N PRO A 303 20.18 -8.21 -7.64
CA PRO A 303 19.70 -6.95 -7.08
C PRO A 303 18.53 -6.32 -7.85
N GLY A 304 18.37 -6.66 -9.14
CA GLY A 304 17.24 -6.28 -9.98
C GLY A 304 15.95 -7.07 -9.71
N ASN A 305 15.99 -8.14 -8.90
CA ASN A 305 14.82 -8.95 -8.57
C ASN A 305 14.09 -8.41 -7.35
N SER A 306 13.41 -7.30 -7.49
CA SER A 306 12.55 -6.73 -6.44
C SER A 306 11.17 -6.45 -6.98
N VAL A 307 10.13 -6.66 -6.16
CA VAL A 307 8.76 -6.28 -6.51
C VAL A 307 8.63 -4.77 -6.76
N HIS A 308 9.47 -3.97 -6.12
CA HIS A 308 9.48 -2.51 -6.22
C HIS A 308 10.06 -1.98 -7.55
N LEU A 309 10.75 -2.83 -8.30
CA LEU A 309 11.25 -2.49 -9.64
C LEU A 309 10.28 -2.90 -10.76
N ARG A 310 9.12 -3.42 -10.39
CA ARG A 310 8.08 -3.84 -11.34
C ARG A 310 7.09 -2.71 -11.59
N THR A 311 6.56 -2.66 -12.80
CA THR A 311 5.35 -1.91 -13.11
C THR A 311 4.11 -2.73 -12.75
N PHE A 312 2.96 -2.08 -12.55
CA PHE A 312 1.71 -2.78 -12.38
C PHE A 312 1.40 -3.64 -13.61
N PRO A 313 1.14 -4.94 -13.45
CA PRO A 313 0.70 -5.78 -14.56
C PRO A 313 -0.56 -5.19 -15.19
N VAL A 314 -0.70 -5.33 -16.49
CA VAL A 314 -1.90 -4.87 -17.21
C VAL A 314 -2.86 -6.05 -17.34
N ALA A 315 -4.02 -5.94 -16.73
CA ALA A 315 -5.08 -6.91 -16.93
C ALA A 315 -5.67 -6.78 -18.34
N PRO A 316 -5.64 -7.84 -19.18
CA PRO A 316 -6.18 -7.76 -20.53
C PRO A 316 -7.66 -7.39 -20.56
N ALA A 317 -8.05 -6.48 -21.44
CA ALA A 317 -9.45 -6.10 -21.63
C ALA A 317 -10.36 -7.29 -22.02
N ALA A 318 -9.77 -8.32 -22.64
CA ALA A 318 -10.46 -9.56 -22.98
C ALA A 318 -10.92 -10.38 -21.77
N TRP A 319 -10.46 -10.07 -20.56
CA TRP A 319 -10.96 -10.70 -19.31
C TRP A 319 -12.29 -10.11 -18.87
N SER A 320 -12.69 -8.96 -19.39
CA SER A 320 -13.96 -8.34 -19.05
C SER A 320 -15.14 -9.18 -19.58
N ASP A 321 -16.00 -9.63 -18.69
CA ASP A 321 -17.20 -10.41 -18.98
C ASP A 321 -18.34 -9.98 -18.02
N PRO A 322 -19.01 -8.86 -18.29
CA PRO A 322 -20.05 -8.33 -17.43
C PRO A 322 -21.26 -9.26 -17.26
N GLU A 323 -21.60 -10.06 -18.28
CA GLU A 323 -22.72 -11.01 -18.19
C GLU A 323 -22.38 -12.14 -17.20
N LEU A 324 -21.14 -12.62 -17.24
CA LEU A 324 -20.62 -13.60 -16.30
C LEU A 324 -20.56 -13.03 -14.88
N ALA A 325 -20.16 -11.77 -14.72
CA ALA A 325 -20.13 -11.08 -13.44
C ALA A 325 -21.53 -10.97 -12.83
N GLU A 326 -22.54 -10.59 -13.62
CA GLU A 326 -23.93 -10.53 -13.16
C GLU A 326 -24.45 -11.92 -12.74
N LYS A 327 -24.19 -12.96 -13.55
CA LYS A 327 -24.55 -14.34 -13.23
C LYS A 327 -23.97 -14.77 -11.88
N TRP A 328 -22.64 -14.56 -11.67
CA TRP A 328 -21.99 -14.93 -10.42
C TRP A 328 -22.44 -14.06 -9.25
N GLY A 329 -22.80 -12.81 -9.48
CA GLY A 329 -23.43 -11.93 -8.49
C GLY A 329 -24.73 -12.53 -7.94
N ARG A 330 -25.60 -13.03 -8.83
CA ARG A 330 -26.87 -13.73 -8.45
C ARG A 330 -26.58 -15.03 -7.69
N ILE A 331 -25.63 -15.86 -8.17
CA ILE A 331 -25.23 -17.10 -7.51
C ILE A 331 -24.70 -16.84 -6.10
N ARG A 332 -23.84 -15.82 -5.95
CA ARG A 332 -23.25 -15.44 -4.65
C ARG A 332 -24.32 -14.92 -3.68
N THR A 333 -25.30 -14.18 -4.18
CA THR A 333 -26.44 -13.74 -3.35
C THR A 333 -27.25 -14.91 -2.84
N LEU A 334 -27.54 -15.88 -3.70
CA LEU A 334 -28.22 -17.12 -3.29
C LEU A 334 -27.39 -17.92 -2.30
N ARG A 335 -26.09 -18.11 -2.56
CA ARG A 335 -25.17 -18.80 -1.64
C ARG A 335 -25.17 -18.14 -0.26
N ARG A 336 -25.17 -16.80 -0.20
CA ARG A 336 -25.20 -16.05 1.08
C ARG A 336 -26.47 -16.34 1.87
N ALA A 337 -27.62 -16.40 1.22
CA ALA A 337 -28.88 -16.79 1.88
C ALA A 337 -28.82 -18.22 2.43
N VAL A 338 -28.30 -19.16 1.65
CA VAL A 338 -28.13 -20.56 2.08
C VAL A 338 -27.15 -20.68 3.24
N THR A 339 -25.97 -20.05 3.14
CA THR A 339 -24.96 -20.11 4.21
C THR A 339 -25.47 -19.45 5.48
N GLY A 340 -26.19 -18.34 5.39
CA GLY A 340 -26.83 -17.70 6.54
C GLY A 340 -27.83 -18.63 7.25
N ALA A 341 -28.67 -19.34 6.51
CA ALA A 341 -29.60 -20.31 7.07
C ALA A 341 -28.88 -21.51 7.74
N LEU A 342 -27.78 -21.98 7.14
CA LEU A 342 -26.95 -23.04 7.73
C LEU A 342 -26.27 -22.59 9.04
N GLU A 343 -25.80 -21.32 9.13
CA GLU A 343 -25.23 -20.78 10.36
C GLU A 343 -26.27 -20.70 11.49
N VAL A 344 -27.49 -20.28 11.18
CA VAL A 344 -28.58 -20.28 12.16
C VAL A 344 -28.89 -21.72 12.65
N ALA A 345 -28.96 -22.69 11.74
CA ALA A 345 -29.17 -24.09 12.09
C ALA A 345 -27.99 -24.64 12.94
N ARG A 346 -26.75 -24.21 12.66
CA ARG A 346 -25.56 -24.58 13.45
C ARG A 346 -25.60 -23.96 14.84
N ALA A 347 -25.91 -22.69 14.94
CA ALA A 347 -26.04 -21.98 16.22
C ALA A 347 -27.10 -22.63 17.12
N ASN A 348 -28.20 -23.08 16.52
CA ASN A 348 -29.28 -23.80 17.19
C ASN A 348 -28.97 -25.30 17.40
N LYS A 349 -27.75 -25.77 17.06
CA LYS A 349 -27.33 -27.17 17.20
C LYS A 349 -28.19 -28.17 16.43
N VAL A 350 -28.92 -27.74 15.41
CA VAL A 350 -29.70 -28.61 14.51
C VAL A 350 -28.78 -29.41 13.59
N ILE A 351 -27.66 -28.79 13.18
CA ILE A 351 -26.60 -29.42 12.39
C ILE A 351 -25.24 -29.18 13.06
N GLY A 352 -24.34 -30.16 12.96
CA GLY A 352 -22.94 -30.00 13.40
C GLY A 352 -22.02 -29.47 12.33
N ALA A 353 -22.26 -29.83 11.08
CA ALA A 353 -21.51 -29.43 9.90
C ALA A 353 -22.43 -29.11 8.73
N SER A 354 -21.91 -28.40 7.72
CA SER A 354 -22.71 -28.08 6.53
C SER A 354 -22.87 -29.26 5.58
N LEU A 355 -21.93 -30.20 5.59
CA LEU A 355 -21.90 -31.34 4.66
C LEU A 355 -23.18 -32.24 4.69
N PRO A 356 -23.73 -32.61 5.85
CA PRO A 356 -24.97 -33.41 5.92
C PRO A 356 -26.23 -32.57 5.72
N ALA A 357 -26.15 -31.27 5.52
CA ALA A 357 -27.34 -30.44 5.39
C ALA A 357 -27.91 -30.48 3.97
N HIS A 358 -29.23 -30.50 3.86
CA HIS A 358 -29.96 -30.46 2.60
C HIS A 358 -30.84 -29.19 2.56
N PRO A 359 -30.24 -27.98 2.29
CA PRO A 359 -31.02 -26.76 2.27
C PRO A 359 -32.01 -26.76 1.09
N LYS A 360 -33.26 -26.40 1.37
CA LYS A 360 -34.26 -26.16 0.32
C LYS A 360 -34.33 -24.69 0.02
N VAL A 361 -34.16 -24.35 -1.26
CA VAL A 361 -34.22 -22.96 -1.73
C VAL A 361 -35.56 -22.74 -2.43
N PHE A 362 -36.27 -21.72 -2.00
CA PHE A 362 -37.51 -21.28 -2.62
C PHE A 362 -37.21 -19.94 -3.32
N ALA A 363 -37.40 -19.91 -4.65
CA ALA A 363 -37.26 -18.70 -5.44
C ALA A 363 -38.59 -18.39 -6.11
N ALA A 364 -38.96 -17.12 -6.20
CA ALA A 364 -40.09 -16.73 -7.03
C ALA A 364 -39.73 -16.96 -8.49
N ALA A 365 -40.69 -17.38 -9.28
CA ALA A 365 -40.52 -17.37 -10.73
C ALA A 365 -40.29 -15.93 -11.21
N ALA A 366 -39.28 -15.76 -12.06
CA ALA A 366 -38.96 -14.45 -12.65
C ALA A 366 -40.02 -14.05 -13.70
#